data_1b65b5049f2fcbfdbbcf46c2030e2a07
#
_entry.id   1b65b5049f2fcbfdbbcf46c2030e2a07
#
_cell.length_a   1.000
_cell.length_b   1.000
_cell.length_c   1.000
_cell.angle_alpha   90.00
_cell.angle_beta   90.00
_cell.angle_gamma   90.00
#
_symmetry.space_group_name_H-M   'P 1'
#
loop_
_entity.id
_entity.type
_entity.pdbx_description
1 polymer ?
#
loop_
_entity_poly.entity_id
_entity_poly.type
_entity_poly.pdbx_seq_one_letter_code
_entity_poly.pdbx_strand_id
1 'polypeptide(L)'
;MLPKPESACLLIADISGYTGYLAGVELDHAQDILADLMDTIVDALRPPFRLSKLEGDAAFVYLASSDLDGSLLQDIVEATYFTFRRRLRDIKQASVCECDACRQIPSLDLKFVAHFGQIAKQAMSGQEELIGRDVILIHRLLKNNVEAVLGDRSYVLYTDALTQRAGIDPQAQGLIAHRESIDIIGEVRCWLRDLDAAWKAEQERSRMEVSPSDANATFTIDVAAARPTTWEFLTMPGHRAIWTAGSTGVEENAVNGRRGPGTITHCMHGKDVIVEEFIDWRPHDYITRRAQIFDTGLVMTMTHALSDGRDGGTRIDIRVAKPAAEDMERFIALTPLLEQRCAPQAKCW
;
A
#
# COMPACT_ATOMS: atom_id res chain seq x y z
N MET A 1 -24.35 -0.08 -27.65
CA MET A 1 -23.79 -1.41 -27.27
C MET A 1 -23.98 -1.55 -25.76
N LEU A 2 -24.52 -2.64 -25.25
CA LEU A 2 -24.66 -2.83 -23.80
C LEU A 2 -23.25 -2.97 -23.19
N PRO A 3 -22.99 -2.35 -22.03
CA PRO A 3 -21.70 -2.48 -21.36
C PRO A 3 -21.42 -3.96 -21.03
N LYS A 4 -20.21 -4.42 -21.34
CA LYS A 4 -19.80 -5.79 -21.00
C LYS A 4 -19.42 -5.83 -19.52
N PRO A 5 -19.90 -6.81 -18.76
CA PRO A 5 -19.44 -7.03 -17.40
C PRO A 5 -17.92 -7.32 -17.38
N GLU A 6 -17.23 -6.72 -16.45
CA GLU A 6 -15.82 -7.00 -16.14
C GLU A 6 -15.65 -7.29 -14.65
N SER A 7 -14.64 -8.07 -14.30
CA SER A 7 -14.34 -8.35 -12.90
C SER A 7 -13.34 -7.32 -12.36
N ALA A 8 -13.60 -6.82 -11.17
CA ALA A 8 -12.76 -5.82 -10.53
C ALA A 8 -12.68 -6.02 -9.00
N CYS A 9 -11.60 -5.57 -8.41
CA CYS A 9 -11.52 -5.28 -6.99
C CYS A 9 -12.14 -3.91 -6.75
N LEU A 10 -13.12 -3.85 -5.90
CA LEU A 10 -13.79 -2.63 -5.44
C LEU A 10 -13.29 -2.30 -4.06
N LEU A 11 -13.00 -1.03 -3.80
CA LEU A 11 -12.56 -0.54 -2.50
C LEU A 11 -13.26 0.77 -2.18
N ILE A 12 -13.81 0.88 -0.98
CA ILE A 12 -14.30 2.14 -0.42
C ILE A 12 -13.45 2.47 0.81
N ALA A 13 -12.91 3.66 0.83
CA ALA A 13 -12.25 4.27 1.98
C ALA A 13 -13.17 5.37 2.53
N ASP A 14 -13.62 5.23 3.78
CA ASP A 14 -14.66 6.04 4.39
C ASP A 14 -14.17 6.65 5.71
N ILE A 15 -14.30 7.99 5.84
CA ILE A 15 -13.86 8.71 7.04
C ILE A 15 -14.88 8.49 8.17
N SER A 16 -14.49 7.71 9.16
CA SER A 16 -15.30 7.49 10.37
C SER A 16 -15.35 8.75 11.23
N GLY A 17 -16.50 9.00 11.87
CA GLY A 17 -16.70 10.17 12.70
C GLY A 17 -17.13 11.43 11.94
N TYR A 18 -17.15 11.41 10.60
CA TYR A 18 -17.46 12.53 9.72
C TYR A 18 -18.76 13.27 10.08
N THR A 19 -19.88 12.54 10.21
CA THR A 19 -21.18 13.14 10.51
C THR A 19 -21.19 13.86 11.86
N GLY A 20 -20.61 13.25 12.89
CA GLY A 20 -20.47 13.84 14.21
C GLY A 20 -19.57 15.07 14.19
N TYR A 21 -18.48 14.99 13.45
CA TYR A 21 -17.55 16.09 13.26
C TYR A 21 -18.24 17.30 12.62
N LEU A 22 -18.90 17.14 11.46
CA LEU A 22 -19.61 18.24 10.79
C LEU A 22 -20.77 18.84 11.59
N ALA A 23 -21.46 18.04 12.42
CA ALA A 23 -22.56 18.51 13.24
C ALA A 23 -22.12 19.40 14.42
N GLY A 24 -20.85 19.30 14.81
CA GLY A 24 -20.33 19.95 16.01
C GLY A 24 -19.29 21.06 15.77
N VAL A 25 -19.05 21.47 14.50
CA VAL A 25 -17.96 22.39 14.18
C VAL A 25 -18.34 23.48 13.19
N GLU A 26 -17.52 24.51 13.11
CA GLU A 26 -17.63 25.57 12.13
C GLU A 26 -17.31 25.07 10.72
N LEU A 27 -18.19 25.33 9.77
CA LEU A 27 -18.14 24.75 8.42
C LEU A 27 -16.90 25.19 7.62
N ASP A 28 -16.45 26.43 7.78
CA ASP A 28 -15.35 26.99 6.97
C ASP A 28 -14.04 26.19 7.16
N HIS A 29 -13.64 25.95 8.41
CA HIS A 29 -12.44 25.16 8.70
C HIS A 29 -12.64 23.66 8.48
N ALA A 30 -13.85 23.16 8.70
CA ALA A 30 -14.15 21.75 8.49
C ALA A 30 -14.00 21.35 7.02
N GLN A 31 -14.43 22.19 6.08
CA GLN A 31 -14.32 21.92 4.65
C GLN A 31 -12.86 21.79 4.19
N ASP A 32 -11.99 22.71 4.63
CA ASP A 32 -10.56 22.67 4.26
C ASP A 32 -9.88 21.42 4.80
N ILE A 33 -10.16 21.07 6.07
CA ILE A 33 -9.60 19.87 6.71
C ILE A 33 -10.06 18.58 5.98
N LEU A 34 -11.35 18.49 5.69
CA LEU A 34 -11.92 17.32 5.04
C LEU A 34 -11.46 17.19 3.58
N ALA A 35 -11.34 18.31 2.85
CA ALA A 35 -10.80 18.31 1.50
C ALA A 35 -9.35 17.80 1.49
N ASP A 36 -8.51 18.30 2.39
CA ASP A 36 -7.12 17.87 2.54
C ASP A 36 -6.98 16.38 2.91
N LEU A 37 -7.85 15.88 3.80
CA LEU A 37 -7.88 14.46 4.15
C LEU A 37 -8.35 13.58 2.99
N MET A 38 -9.37 14.01 2.25
CA MET A 38 -9.85 13.29 1.06
C MET A 38 -8.79 13.24 -0.04
N ASP A 39 -8.12 14.37 -0.31
CA ASP A 39 -7.00 14.40 -1.27
C ASP A 39 -5.88 13.45 -0.81
N THR A 40 -5.53 13.45 0.48
CA THR A 40 -4.55 12.51 1.06
C THR A 40 -4.94 11.05 0.82
N ILE A 41 -6.22 10.68 1.01
CA ILE A 41 -6.72 9.31 0.78
C ILE A 41 -6.66 8.97 -0.70
N VAL A 42 -7.16 9.84 -1.57
CA VAL A 42 -7.21 9.61 -3.01
C VAL A 42 -5.81 9.47 -3.60
N ASP A 43 -4.88 10.32 -3.22
CA ASP A 43 -3.50 10.30 -3.69
C ASP A 43 -2.77 9.03 -3.24
N ALA A 44 -3.05 8.54 -2.02
CA ALA A 44 -2.46 7.30 -1.53
C ALA A 44 -3.02 6.04 -2.21
N LEU A 45 -4.28 6.09 -2.70
CA LEU A 45 -4.92 4.99 -3.43
C LEU A 45 -4.58 4.99 -4.93
N ARG A 46 -4.16 6.12 -5.51
CA ARG A 46 -3.99 6.31 -6.95
C ARG A 46 -2.56 6.66 -7.34
N PRO A 47 -1.93 5.90 -8.24
CA PRO A 47 -2.34 4.58 -8.73
C PRO A 47 -2.15 3.51 -7.66
N PRO A 48 -2.52 2.24 -7.81
CA PRO A 48 -3.02 1.63 -9.05
C PRO A 48 -4.54 1.69 -9.18
N PHE A 49 -5.27 2.06 -8.10
CA PHE A 49 -6.71 2.17 -8.18
C PHE A 49 -7.15 3.33 -9.07
N ARG A 50 -8.30 3.16 -9.70
CA ARG A 50 -9.01 4.21 -10.43
C ARG A 50 -10.13 4.76 -9.56
N LEU A 51 -10.20 6.07 -9.43
CA LEU A 51 -11.32 6.72 -8.74
C LEU A 51 -12.58 6.57 -9.60
N SER A 52 -13.61 5.98 -9.01
CA SER A 52 -14.95 5.98 -9.59
C SER A 52 -15.66 7.27 -9.23
N LYS A 53 -15.78 7.56 -7.94
CA LYS A 53 -16.40 8.80 -7.45
C LYS A 53 -16.06 9.07 -5.99
N LEU A 54 -16.30 10.31 -5.56
CA LEU A 54 -16.36 10.70 -4.16
C LEU A 54 -17.82 10.69 -3.70
N GLU A 55 -18.09 10.16 -2.51
CA GLU A 55 -19.41 10.01 -1.92
C GLU A 55 -19.44 10.65 -0.54
N GLY A 56 -19.40 11.99 -0.51
CA GLY A 56 -19.30 12.74 0.74
C GLY A 56 -17.93 12.57 1.38
N ASP A 57 -17.87 11.75 2.41
CA ASP A 57 -16.69 11.39 3.20
C ASP A 57 -16.02 10.08 2.75
N ALA A 58 -16.44 9.51 1.63
CA ALA A 58 -15.91 8.27 1.12
C ALA A 58 -15.32 8.40 -0.29
N ALA A 59 -14.18 7.73 -0.53
CA ALA A 59 -13.61 7.53 -1.85
C ALA A 59 -13.92 6.11 -2.34
N PHE A 60 -14.70 6.02 -3.43
CA PHE A 60 -14.97 4.77 -4.12
C PHE A 60 -14.01 4.60 -5.28
N VAL A 61 -13.17 3.56 -5.19
CA VAL A 61 -12.14 3.25 -6.19
C VAL A 61 -12.24 1.79 -6.64
N TYR A 62 -11.68 1.48 -7.81
CA TYR A 62 -11.66 0.13 -8.35
C TYR A 62 -10.34 -0.19 -9.06
N LEU A 63 -10.01 -1.48 -9.11
CA LEU A 63 -8.82 -2.02 -9.77
C LEU A 63 -9.22 -3.19 -10.67
N ALA A 64 -8.71 -3.23 -11.91
CA ALA A 64 -8.97 -4.34 -12.83
C ALA A 64 -8.48 -5.68 -12.25
N SER A 65 -9.18 -6.78 -12.58
CA SER A 65 -8.89 -8.10 -12.00
C SER A 65 -7.54 -8.67 -12.40
N SER A 66 -6.96 -8.24 -13.53
CA SER A 66 -5.63 -8.64 -13.99
C SER A 66 -4.51 -8.20 -13.04
N ASP A 67 -4.73 -7.09 -12.36
CA ASP A 67 -3.71 -6.38 -11.60
C ASP A 67 -3.83 -6.63 -10.09
N LEU A 68 -4.75 -7.52 -9.67
CA LEU A 68 -5.02 -7.79 -8.27
C LEU A 68 -4.00 -8.76 -7.67
N ASP A 69 -3.19 -8.25 -6.75
CA ASP A 69 -2.28 -8.98 -5.89
C ASP A 69 -2.62 -8.70 -4.42
N GLY A 70 -2.76 -9.77 -3.61
CA GLY A 70 -3.24 -9.64 -2.23
C GLY A 70 -2.27 -8.94 -1.28
N SER A 71 -0.96 -9.13 -1.46
CA SER A 71 0.04 -8.43 -0.65
C SER A 71 0.08 -6.94 -0.99
N LEU A 72 0.07 -6.62 -2.29
CA LEU A 72 0.04 -5.23 -2.75
C LEU A 72 -1.23 -4.50 -2.29
N LEU A 73 -2.40 -5.15 -2.37
CA LEU A 73 -3.65 -4.60 -1.87
C LEU A 73 -3.56 -4.24 -0.37
N GLN A 74 -3.02 -5.15 0.44
CA GLN A 74 -2.86 -4.92 1.88
C GLN A 74 -1.86 -3.81 2.17
N ASP A 75 -0.77 -3.74 1.43
CA ASP A 75 0.23 -2.66 1.53
C ASP A 75 -0.39 -1.29 1.21
N ILE A 76 -1.21 -1.20 0.15
CA ILE A 76 -1.90 0.04 -0.23
C ILE A 76 -2.88 0.48 0.87
N VAL A 77 -3.69 -0.44 1.38
CA VAL A 77 -4.64 -0.14 2.46
C VAL A 77 -3.91 0.36 3.71
N GLU A 78 -2.87 -0.35 4.16
CA GLU A 78 -2.10 0.06 5.34
C GLU A 78 -1.34 1.37 5.12
N ALA A 79 -0.70 1.55 3.96
CA ALA A 79 0.00 2.79 3.64
C ALA A 79 -0.97 3.99 3.60
N THR A 80 -2.17 3.81 3.02
CA THR A 80 -3.20 4.86 2.99
C THR A 80 -3.65 5.21 4.42
N TYR A 81 -3.94 4.19 5.25
CA TYR A 81 -4.31 4.41 6.64
C TYR A 81 -3.21 5.13 7.43
N PHE A 82 -1.96 4.70 7.29
CA PHE A 82 -0.83 5.31 8.01
C PHE A 82 -0.57 6.74 7.55
N THR A 83 -0.72 7.03 6.26
CA THR A 83 -0.59 8.38 5.72
C THR A 83 -1.70 9.29 6.24
N PHE A 84 -2.94 8.81 6.27
CA PHE A 84 -4.07 9.50 6.87
C PHE A 84 -3.82 9.82 8.36
N ARG A 85 -3.36 8.86 9.16
CA ARG A 85 -3.04 9.06 10.59
C ARG A 85 -1.91 10.07 10.81
N ARG A 86 -0.88 10.03 9.96
CA ARG A 86 0.19 11.05 9.99
C ARG A 86 -0.38 12.42 9.66
N ARG A 87 -1.22 12.53 8.63
CA ARG A 87 -1.83 13.80 8.22
C ARG A 87 -2.71 14.40 9.30
N LEU A 88 -3.56 13.61 9.95
CA LEU A 88 -4.35 14.06 11.10
C LEU A 88 -3.47 14.65 12.21
N ARG A 89 -2.37 13.97 12.54
CA ARG A 89 -1.41 14.45 13.55
C ARG A 89 -0.78 15.77 13.11
N ASP A 90 -0.35 15.86 11.85
CA ASP A 90 0.35 17.03 11.32
C ASP A 90 -0.58 18.26 11.26
N ILE A 91 -1.83 18.07 10.84
CA ILE A 91 -2.85 19.13 10.87
C ILE A 91 -3.06 19.63 12.30
N LYS A 92 -3.20 18.70 13.25
CA LYS A 92 -3.37 19.03 14.67
C LYS A 92 -2.17 19.79 15.24
N GLN A 93 -0.95 19.40 14.88
CA GLN A 93 0.28 20.06 15.36
C GLN A 93 0.49 21.44 14.72
N ALA A 94 0.13 21.59 13.45
CA ALA A 94 0.24 22.87 12.73
C ALA A 94 -0.86 23.86 13.10
N SER A 95 -2.01 23.39 13.64
CA SER A 95 -3.13 24.24 14.00
C SER A 95 -2.86 25.00 15.28
N VAL A 96 -2.79 26.32 15.17
CA VAL A 96 -2.80 27.27 16.32
C VAL A 96 -4.23 27.72 16.66
N CYS A 97 -5.22 27.26 15.91
CA CYS A 97 -6.63 27.58 16.08
C CYS A 97 -7.25 26.70 17.18
N GLU A 98 -8.00 27.31 18.09
CA GLU A 98 -8.74 26.64 19.16
C GLU A 98 -10.23 26.44 18.84
N CYS A 99 -10.64 26.59 17.57
CA CYS A 99 -12.04 26.35 17.16
C CYS A 99 -12.42 24.87 17.35
N ASP A 100 -13.72 24.58 17.35
CA ASP A 100 -14.22 23.24 17.58
C ASP A 100 -13.79 22.26 16.47
N ALA A 101 -13.70 22.73 15.22
CA ALA A 101 -13.18 21.94 14.11
C ALA A 101 -11.76 21.42 14.38
N CYS A 102 -10.84 22.30 14.78
CA CYS A 102 -9.45 21.91 15.06
C CYS A 102 -9.32 21.03 16.31
N ARG A 103 -10.18 21.21 17.32
CA ARG A 103 -10.18 20.37 18.53
C ARG A 103 -10.67 18.95 18.28
N GLN A 104 -11.64 18.78 17.38
CA GLN A 104 -12.28 17.49 17.09
C GLN A 104 -11.58 16.66 16.00
N ILE A 105 -10.53 17.17 15.33
CA ILE A 105 -9.73 16.41 14.35
C ILE A 105 -9.39 14.99 14.84
N PRO A 106 -8.98 14.76 16.12
CA PRO A 106 -8.64 13.42 16.59
C PRO A 106 -9.80 12.42 16.64
N SER A 107 -11.05 12.89 16.50
CA SER A 107 -12.23 12.00 16.44
C SER A 107 -12.46 11.39 15.06
N LEU A 108 -11.77 11.91 14.03
CA LEU A 108 -11.80 11.36 12.69
C LEU A 108 -10.90 10.14 12.59
N ASP A 109 -11.38 9.13 11.90
CA ASP A 109 -10.60 7.94 11.60
C ASP A 109 -10.98 7.41 10.20
N LEU A 110 -10.35 6.34 9.73
CA LEU A 110 -10.53 5.81 8.38
C LEU A 110 -10.79 4.31 8.42
N LYS A 111 -11.86 3.87 7.76
CA LYS A 111 -12.19 2.47 7.57
C LYS A 111 -12.26 2.12 6.08
N PHE A 112 -12.07 0.84 5.79
CA PHE A 112 -12.11 0.35 4.41
C PHE A 112 -13.06 -0.84 4.30
N VAL A 113 -13.72 -0.92 3.15
CA VAL A 113 -14.44 -2.12 2.71
C VAL A 113 -13.93 -2.50 1.34
N ALA A 114 -13.55 -3.77 1.17
CA ALA A 114 -13.01 -4.27 -0.08
C ALA A 114 -13.74 -5.54 -0.53
N HIS A 115 -14.10 -5.58 -1.81
CA HIS A 115 -14.86 -6.66 -2.42
C HIS A 115 -14.34 -6.97 -3.82
N PHE A 116 -14.36 -8.23 -4.21
CA PHE A 116 -14.13 -8.63 -5.60
C PHE A 116 -15.43 -9.10 -6.23
N GLY A 117 -15.79 -8.50 -7.37
CA GLY A 117 -17.04 -8.82 -8.04
C GLY A 117 -17.09 -8.33 -9.47
N GLN A 118 -18.28 -8.41 -10.07
CA GLN A 118 -18.53 -7.96 -11.42
C GLN A 118 -19.12 -6.56 -11.45
N ILE A 119 -18.63 -5.75 -12.37
CA ILE A 119 -19.09 -4.40 -12.63
C ILE A 119 -19.43 -4.24 -14.12
N ALA A 120 -20.26 -3.28 -14.42
CA ALA A 120 -20.39 -2.75 -15.76
C ALA A 120 -20.22 -1.22 -15.70
N LYS A 121 -19.57 -0.65 -16.72
CA LYS A 121 -19.37 0.80 -16.84
C LYS A 121 -20.43 1.38 -17.73
N GLN A 122 -21.15 2.37 -17.25
CA GLN A 122 -22.21 3.02 -18.01
C GLN A 122 -22.03 4.53 -17.98
N ALA A 123 -22.04 5.15 -19.16
CA ALA A 123 -22.07 6.60 -19.24
C ALA A 123 -23.46 7.10 -18.86
N MET A 124 -23.55 7.92 -17.81
CA MET A 124 -24.78 8.56 -17.32
C MET A 124 -24.51 10.05 -17.10
N SER A 125 -25.29 10.90 -17.75
CA SER A 125 -25.17 12.37 -17.64
C SER A 125 -23.74 12.90 -17.85
N GLY A 126 -22.95 12.28 -18.74
CA GLY A 126 -21.59 12.70 -19.07
C GLY A 126 -20.50 12.15 -18.12
N GLN A 127 -20.88 11.36 -17.13
CA GLN A 127 -19.95 10.69 -16.19
C GLN A 127 -20.01 9.18 -16.37
N GLU A 128 -18.90 8.50 -16.11
CA GLU A 128 -18.84 7.04 -16.09
C GLU A 128 -19.24 6.56 -14.70
N GLU A 129 -20.32 5.77 -14.63
CA GLU A 129 -20.81 5.15 -13.39
C GLU A 129 -20.56 3.65 -13.40
N LEU A 130 -20.14 3.11 -12.26
CA LEU A 130 -20.07 1.68 -12.04
C LEU A 130 -21.44 1.17 -11.58
N ILE A 131 -21.92 0.13 -12.26
CA ILE A 131 -23.20 -0.50 -11.93
C ILE A 131 -23.02 -2.01 -11.77
N GLY A 132 -23.87 -2.62 -10.95
CA GLY A 132 -23.90 -4.06 -10.74
C GLY A 132 -24.34 -4.45 -9.34
N ARG A 133 -24.64 -5.74 -9.15
CA ARG A 133 -25.01 -6.28 -7.85
C ARG A 133 -23.86 -6.11 -6.83
N ASP A 134 -22.62 -6.29 -7.27
CA ASP A 134 -21.44 -6.21 -6.42
C ASP A 134 -21.11 -4.76 -6.03
N VAL A 135 -21.46 -3.78 -6.89
CA VAL A 135 -21.42 -2.36 -6.53
C VAL A 135 -22.44 -2.06 -5.41
N ILE A 136 -23.66 -2.59 -5.50
CA ILE A 136 -24.65 -2.44 -4.44
C ILE A 136 -24.18 -3.12 -3.14
N LEU A 137 -23.59 -4.31 -3.25
CA LEU A 137 -23.10 -5.07 -2.11
C LEU A 137 -22.02 -4.27 -1.33
N ILE A 138 -21.02 -3.75 -1.98
CA ILE A 138 -19.93 -3.04 -1.28
C ILE A 138 -20.44 -1.79 -0.54
N HIS A 139 -21.37 -1.03 -1.14
CA HIS A 139 -21.99 0.12 -0.47
C HIS A 139 -22.87 -0.28 0.73
N ARG A 140 -23.52 -1.44 0.68
CA ARG A 140 -24.27 -1.94 1.83
C ARG A 140 -23.36 -2.44 2.95
N LEU A 141 -22.19 -2.97 2.62
CA LEU A 141 -21.17 -3.38 3.59
C LEU A 141 -20.54 -2.22 4.37
N LEU A 142 -20.71 -0.96 3.94
CA LEU A 142 -20.34 0.20 4.76
C LEU A 142 -21.18 0.33 6.04
N LYS A 143 -22.43 -0.17 5.99
CA LYS A 143 -23.32 -0.24 7.16
C LYS A 143 -23.24 -1.64 7.78
N ASN A 144 -22.14 -1.92 8.44
CA ASN A 144 -21.84 -3.23 9.03
C ASN A 144 -21.85 -3.20 10.56
N ASN A 145 -21.71 -4.38 11.17
CA ASN A 145 -21.68 -4.56 12.63
C ASN A 145 -20.27 -4.84 13.17
N VAL A 146 -19.23 -4.35 12.49
CA VAL A 146 -17.83 -4.56 12.90
C VAL A 146 -17.55 -3.95 14.28
N GLU A 147 -18.22 -2.86 14.64
CA GLU A 147 -18.14 -2.23 15.97
C GLU A 147 -18.42 -3.22 17.11
N ALA A 148 -19.31 -4.17 16.91
CA ALA A 148 -19.58 -5.22 17.91
C ALA A 148 -18.37 -6.15 18.16
N VAL A 149 -17.42 -6.22 17.21
CA VAL A 149 -16.24 -7.10 17.27
C VAL A 149 -14.98 -6.31 17.66
N LEU A 150 -14.80 -5.13 17.08
CA LEU A 150 -13.58 -4.32 17.22
C LEU A 150 -13.77 -3.06 18.08
N GLY A 151 -15.01 -2.71 18.48
CA GLY A 151 -15.31 -1.39 19.05
C GLY A 151 -15.10 -0.29 18.02
N ASP A 152 -14.78 0.91 18.48
CA ASP A 152 -14.56 2.11 17.64
C ASP A 152 -13.23 2.08 16.85
N ARG A 153 -12.59 0.91 16.73
CA ARG A 153 -11.30 0.79 16.04
C ARG A 153 -11.44 0.83 14.53
N SER A 154 -10.48 1.42 13.87
CA SER A 154 -10.36 1.39 12.42
C SER A 154 -10.04 0.01 11.90
N TYR A 155 -10.60 -0.32 10.74
CA TYR A 155 -10.50 -1.66 10.17
C TYR A 155 -10.51 -1.63 8.65
N VAL A 156 -10.07 -2.72 8.07
CA VAL A 156 -10.47 -3.10 6.72
C VAL A 156 -11.29 -4.38 6.77
N LEU A 157 -12.43 -4.36 6.07
CA LEU A 157 -13.31 -5.50 5.86
C LEU A 157 -13.06 -6.04 4.45
N TYR A 158 -12.54 -7.25 4.35
CA TYR A 158 -12.39 -8.01 3.11
C TYR A 158 -13.51 -9.02 2.98
N THR A 159 -14.20 -9.06 1.84
CA THR A 159 -15.13 -10.18 1.57
C THR A 159 -14.36 -11.46 1.26
N ASP A 160 -14.97 -12.60 1.54
CA ASP A 160 -14.41 -13.92 1.23
C ASP A 160 -14.11 -14.09 -0.27
N ALA A 161 -14.94 -13.52 -1.14
CA ALA A 161 -14.71 -13.48 -2.58
C ALA A 161 -13.41 -12.74 -2.95
N LEU A 162 -13.09 -11.67 -2.25
CA LEU A 162 -11.85 -10.92 -2.45
C LEU A 162 -10.63 -11.70 -1.96
N THR A 163 -10.67 -12.25 -0.75
CA THR A 163 -9.53 -12.98 -0.19
C THR A 163 -9.15 -14.18 -1.05
N GLN A 164 -10.15 -14.93 -1.52
CA GLN A 164 -9.91 -16.05 -2.43
C GLN A 164 -9.29 -15.60 -3.76
N ARG A 165 -9.83 -14.54 -4.37
CA ARG A 165 -9.33 -14.06 -5.67
C ARG A 165 -7.93 -13.45 -5.57
N ALA A 166 -7.62 -12.79 -4.47
CA ALA A 166 -6.34 -12.12 -4.23
C ALA A 166 -5.25 -13.04 -3.65
N GLY A 167 -5.57 -14.31 -3.36
CA GLY A 167 -4.62 -15.25 -2.76
C GLY A 167 -4.27 -14.91 -1.31
N ILE A 168 -5.16 -14.22 -0.59
CA ILE A 168 -4.97 -13.92 0.83
C ILE A 168 -5.44 -15.13 1.64
N ASP A 169 -4.55 -15.68 2.49
CA ASP A 169 -4.92 -16.67 3.49
C ASP A 169 -5.31 -15.97 4.81
N PRO A 170 -6.61 -15.85 5.12
CA PRO A 170 -7.03 -15.09 6.28
C PRO A 170 -6.58 -15.68 7.61
N GLN A 171 -6.48 -17.01 7.69
CA GLN A 171 -6.09 -17.69 8.94
C GLN A 171 -4.59 -17.56 9.18
N ALA A 172 -3.77 -17.80 8.16
CA ALA A 172 -2.33 -17.64 8.25
C ALA A 172 -1.91 -16.20 8.59
N GLN A 173 -2.71 -15.21 8.16
CA GLN A 173 -2.46 -13.79 8.40
C GLN A 173 -3.15 -13.24 9.66
N GLY A 174 -3.86 -14.08 10.41
CA GLY A 174 -4.53 -13.70 11.65
C GLY A 174 -5.70 -12.73 11.47
N LEU A 175 -6.38 -12.77 10.31
CA LEU A 175 -7.59 -11.99 10.09
C LEU A 175 -8.75 -12.54 10.91
N ILE A 176 -9.61 -11.66 11.40
CA ILE A 176 -10.75 -12.02 12.24
C ILE A 176 -11.95 -12.39 11.35
N ALA A 177 -12.49 -13.58 11.53
CA ALA A 177 -13.68 -14.01 10.80
C ALA A 177 -14.89 -13.18 11.21
N HIS A 178 -15.65 -12.74 10.22
CA HIS A 178 -16.84 -11.91 10.40
C HIS A 178 -17.93 -12.28 9.40
N ARG A 179 -19.18 -11.94 9.71
CA ARG A 179 -20.34 -12.19 8.83
C ARG A 179 -21.28 -11.02 8.89
N GLU A 180 -21.75 -10.60 7.71
CA GLU A 180 -22.80 -9.59 7.58
C GLU A 180 -24.03 -10.17 6.95
N SER A 181 -25.19 -9.82 7.48
CA SER A 181 -26.49 -10.17 6.90
C SER A 181 -27.04 -8.95 6.16
N ILE A 182 -27.10 -9.06 4.84
CA ILE A 182 -27.52 -7.96 3.97
C ILE A 182 -28.88 -8.30 3.36
N ASP A 183 -29.85 -7.42 3.56
CA ASP A 183 -31.19 -7.57 2.98
C ASP A 183 -31.13 -7.86 1.48
N ILE A 184 -31.91 -8.85 1.02
CA ILE A 184 -32.02 -9.26 -0.39
C ILE A 184 -30.79 -10.05 -0.89
N ILE A 185 -29.58 -9.78 -0.35
CA ILE A 185 -28.32 -10.43 -0.79
C ILE A 185 -28.06 -11.71 0.03
N GLY A 186 -28.40 -11.69 1.32
CA GLY A 186 -28.17 -12.79 2.26
C GLY A 186 -26.91 -12.62 3.09
N GLU A 187 -26.40 -13.73 3.63
CA GLU A 187 -25.18 -13.76 4.45
C GLU A 187 -23.92 -13.59 3.58
N VAL A 188 -23.06 -12.66 3.98
CA VAL A 188 -21.75 -12.39 3.36
C VAL A 188 -20.66 -12.71 4.36
N ARG A 189 -19.78 -13.67 4.03
CA ARG A 189 -18.60 -13.97 4.82
C ARG A 189 -17.50 -12.93 4.55
N CYS A 190 -16.92 -12.44 5.63
CA CYS A 190 -15.93 -11.38 5.62
C CYS A 190 -14.77 -11.69 6.58
N TRP A 191 -13.70 -10.95 6.42
CA TRP A 191 -12.50 -11.02 7.22
C TRP A 191 -12.06 -9.61 7.59
N LEU A 192 -11.72 -9.41 8.86
CA LEU A 192 -11.36 -8.09 9.39
C LEU A 192 -9.86 -8.05 9.72
N ARG A 193 -9.25 -6.92 9.43
CA ARG A 193 -7.95 -6.53 9.95
C ARG A 193 -8.10 -5.27 10.78
N ASP A 194 -7.63 -5.32 12.01
CA ASP A 194 -7.55 -4.16 12.91
C ASP A 194 -6.41 -3.25 12.45
N LEU A 195 -6.76 -2.08 11.93
CA LEU A 195 -5.79 -1.10 11.43
C LEU A 195 -5.16 -0.27 12.55
N ASP A 196 -5.85 -0.07 13.68
CA ASP A 196 -5.25 0.57 14.86
C ASP A 196 -4.15 -0.30 15.47
N ALA A 197 -4.37 -1.61 15.54
CA ALA A 197 -3.35 -2.54 15.97
C ALA A 197 -2.15 -2.54 15.01
N ALA A 198 -2.42 -2.50 13.69
CA ALA A 198 -1.37 -2.41 12.67
C ALA A 198 -0.58 -1.10 12.79
N TRP A 199 -1.25 0.03 13.05
CA TRP A 199 -0.61 1.33 13.27
C TRP A 199 0.27 1.36 14.53
N LYS A 200 -0.21 0.78 15.64
CA LYS A 200 0.59 0.67 16.87
C LYS A 200 1.84 -0.17 16.66
N ALA A 201 1.67 -1.34 16.02
CA ALA A 201 2.80 -2.20 15.68
C ALA A 201 3.81 -1.49 14.76
N GLU A 202 3.33 -0.68 13.80
CA GLU A 202 4.17 0.14 12.93
C GLU A 202 4.96 1.20 13.70
N GLN A 203 4.34 1.84 14.72
CA GLN A 203 5.00 2.84 15.56
C GLN A 203 6.06 2.23 16.49
N GLU A 204 5.81 1.03 17.00
CA GLU A 204 6.68 0.32 17.95
C GLU A 204 7.83 -0.41 17.24
N ARG A 205 7.65 -0.77 15.95
CA ARG A 205 8.66 -1.50 15.19
C ARG A 205 9.88 -0.63 14.92
N SER A 206 11.05 -1.08 15.39
CA SER A 206 12.32 -0.42 15.10
C SER A 206 12.55 -0.33 13.58
N ARG A 207 13.07 0.80 13.13
CA ARG A 207 13.47 0.98 11.73
C ARG A 207 14.82 0.31 11.50
N MET A 208 14.89 -0.50 10.44
CA MET A 208 16.12 -1.19 10.02
C MET A 208 16.60 -0.64 8.68
N GLU A 209 16.45 0.66 8.48
CA GLU A 209 16.95 1.32 7.28
C GLU A 209 18.45 1.65 7.39
N VAL A 210 19.14 1.60 6.28
CA VAL A 210 20.48 2.20 6.14
C VAL A 210 20.29 3.70 6.06
N SER A 211 20.68 4.42 7.12
CA SER A 211 20.57 5.89 7.14
C SER A 211 21.53 6.53 6.12
N PRO A 212 21.29 7.78 5.70
CA PRO A 212 22.24 8.49 4.83
C PRO A 212 23.66 8.58 5.41
N SER A 213 23.79 8.67 6.74
CA SER A 213 25.09 8.72 7.44
C SER A 213 25.79 7.36 7.51
N ASP A 214 25.03 6.25 7.48
CA ASP A 214 25.57 4.89 7.59
C ASP A 214 25.80 4.24 6.22
N ALA A 215 25.37 4.92 5.16
CA ALA A 215 25.57 4.44 3.80
C ALA A 215 27.05 4.55 3.38
N ASN A 216 27.61 3.44 2.91
CA ASN A 216 28.93 3.43 2.25
C ASN A 216 28.84 3.90 0.80
N ALA A 217 27.71 3.65 0.14
CA ALA A 217 27.40 4.15 -1.20
C ALA A 217 25.92 4.48 -1.29
N THR A 218 25.60 5.50 -2.08
CA THR A 218 24.20 5.87 -2.38
C THR A 218 24.07 6.11 -3.88
N PHE A 219 23.04 5.47 -4.47
CA PHE A 219 22.65 5.64 -5.87
C PHE A 219 21.26 6.26 -5.90
N THR A 220 21.08 7.32 -6.65
CA THR A 220 19.77 8.00 -6.77
C THR A 220 19.21 7.79 -8.16
N ILE A 221 17.94 7.40 -8.22
CA ILE A 221 17.17 7.21 -9.47
C ILE A 221 15.92 8.07 -9.39
N ASP A 222 15.68 8.89 -10.39
CA ASP A 222 14.40 9.61 -10.55
C ASP A 222 13.52 8.85 -11.55
N VAL A 223 12.30 8.54 -11.14
CA VAL A 223 11.31 7.75 -11.89
C VAL A 223 10.08 8.60 -12.15
N ALA A 224 9.55 8.59 -13.36
CA ALA A 224 8.35 9.36 -13.73
C ALA A 224 7.02 8.69 -13.29
N ALA A 225 7.07 7.75 -12.34
CA ALA A 225 5.91 7.08 -11.77
C ALA A 225 5.70 7.47 -10.31
N ALA A 226 4.46 7.53 -9.88
CA ALA A 226 4.09 7.80 -8.49
C ALA A 226 4.61 6.70 -7.53
N ARG A 227 4.77 7.03 -6.24
CA ARG A 227 5.31 6.09 -5.24
C ARG A 227 4.58 4.74 -5.17
N PRO A 228 3.25 4.65 -5.23
CA PRO A 228 2.59 3.35 -5.21
C PRO A 228 2.94 2.46 -6.41
N THR A 229 3.02 3.04 -7.62
CA THR A 229 3.47 2.31 -8.81
C THR A 229 4.94 1.91 -8.70
N THR A 230 5.79 2.81 -8.22
CA THR A 230 7.22 2.51 -8.00
C THR A 230 7.38 1.39 -6.97
N TRP A 231 6.59 1.41 -5.90
CA TRP A 231 6.56 0.36 -4.89
C TRP A 231 6.18 -1.00 -5.49
N GLU A 232 5.15 -1.04 -6.31
CA GLU A 232 4.73 -2.24 -7.03
C GLU A 232 5.89 -2.83 -7.85
N PHE A 233 6.56 -2.00 -8.64
CA PHE A 233 7.71 -2.43 -9.47
C PHE A 233 8.91 -2.90 -8.64
N LEU A 234 9.12 -2.33 -7.46
CA LEU A 234 10.21 -2.74 -6.56
C LEU A 234 9.92 -4.06 -5.83
N THR A 235 8.66 -4.42 -5.66
CA THR A 235 8.26 -5.48 -4.72
C THR A 235 7.63 -6.69 -5.38
N MET A 236 6.91 -6.54 -6.49
CA MET A 236 6.30 -7.68 -7.19
C MET A 236 7.35 -8.47 -7.99
N PRO A 237 7.44 -9.80 -7.83
CA PRO A 237 8.42 -10.63 -8.51
C PRO A 237 8.43 -10.48 -10.03
N GLY A 238 7.25 -10.46 -10.65
CA GLY A 238 7.11 -10.31 -12.09
C GLY A 238 7.65 -8.98 -12.60
N HIS A 239 7.38 -7.88 -11.89
CA HIS A 239 7.87 -6.56 -12.25
C HIS A 239 9.37 -6.41 -11.96
N ARG A 240 9.86 -6.98 -10.86
CA ARG A 240 11.29 -6.99 -10.53
C ARG A 240 12.13 -7.66 -11.62
N ALA A 241 11.65 -8.76 -12.18
CA ALA A 241 12.35 -9.46 -13.27
C ALA A 241 12.52 -8.58 -14.53
N ILE A 242 11.63 -7.62 -14.76
CA ILE A 242 11.69 -6.73 -15.93
C ILE A 242 12.84 -5.72 -15.83
N TRP A 243 13.01 -5.07 -14.67
CA TRP A 243 14.01 -4.01 -14.52
C TRP A 243 15.34 -4.46 -13.93
N THR A 244 15.40 -5.66 -13.31
CA THR A 244 16.67 -6.18 -12.78
C THR A 244 17.54 -6.68 -13.91
N ALA A 245 18.65 -6.01 -14.17
CA ALA A 245 19.54 -6.30 -15.28
C ALA A 245 20.03 -7.77 -15.26
N GLY A 246 19.83 -8.49 -16.37
CA GLY A 246 20.22 -9.88 -16.54
C GLY A 246 19.38 -10.88 -15.74
N SER A 247 18.29 -10.45 -15.11
CA SER A 247 17.37 -11.37 -14.45
C SER A 247 16.62 -12.21 -15.48
N THR A 248 16.52 -13.51 -15.21
CA THR A 248 15.69 -14.46 -15.97
C THR A 248 14.39 -14.79 -15.24
N GLY A 249 14.25 -14.35 -13.99
CA GLY A 249 13.06 -14.50 -13.18
C GLY A 249 13.33 -14.21 -11.71
N VAL A 250 12.27 -14.01 -10.96
CA VAL A 250 12.30 -13.86 -9.50
C VAL A 250 11.26 -14.78 -8.90
N GLU A 251 11.72 -15.67 -8.02
CA GLU A 251 10.86 -16.52 -7.19
C GLU A 251 10.82 -15.96 -5.78
N GLU A 252 9.68 -16.08 -5.11
CA GLU A 252 9.52 -15.58 -3.74
C GLU A 252 8.92 -16.63 -2.81
N ASN A 253 9.33 -16.54 -1.55
CA ASN A 253 8.73 -17.26 -0.43
C ASN A 253 8.33 -16.23 0.62
N ALA A 254 7.05 -15.85 0.60
CA ALA A 254 6.49 -14.88 1.51
C ALA A 254 5.95 -15.55 2.78
N VAL A 255 6.26 -14.98 3.95
CA VAL A 255 5.77 -15.47 5.23
C VAL A 255 4.25 -15.34 5.29
N ASN A 256 3.57 -16.45 5.57
CA ASN A 256 2.10 -16.52 5.63
C ASN A 256 1.41 -16.02 4.35
N GLY A 257 2.07 -16.13 3.19
CA GLY A 257 1.53 -15.72 1.90
C GLY A 257 1.42 -14.19 1.71
N ARG A 258 2.02 -13.40 2.60
CA ARG A 258 2.11 -11.94 2.48
C ARG A 258 3.55 -11.48 2.44
N ARG A 259 3.90 -10.66 1.44
CA ARG A 259 5.22 -10.02 1.39
C ARG A 259 5.41 -9.08 2.57
N GLY A 260 6.63 -9.07 3.10
CA GLY A 260 6.99 -8.27 4.27
C GLY A 260 8.33 -8.72 4.84
N PRO A 261 8.67 -8.32 6.07
CA PRO A 261 9.88 -8.80 6.74
C PRO A 261 9.90 -10.34 6.82
N GLY A 262 11.06 -10.94 6.51
CA GLY A 262 11.24 -12.39 6.43
C GLY A 262 10.90 -13.01 5.08
N THR A 263 10.34 -12.26 4.12
CA THR A 263 10.19 -12.75 2.74
C THR A 263 11.56 -12.96 2.12
N ILE A 264 11.77 -14.13 1.53
CA ILE A 264 12.99 -14.49 0.82
C ILE A 264 12.68 -14.50 -0.68
N THR A 265 13.53 -13.85 -1.47
CA THR A 265 13.45 -13.89 -2.93
C THR A 265 14.72 -14.46 -3.54
N HIS A 266 14.55 -15.22 -4.61
CA HIS A 266 15.61 -15.75 -5.43
C HIS A 266 15.56 -15.08 -6.81
N CYS A 267 16.49 -14.16 -7.05
CA CYS A 267 16.62 -13.50 -8.35
C CYS A 267 17.61 -14.29 -9.20
N MET A 268 17.11 -14.89 -10.27
CA MET A 268 17.89 -15.77 -11.15
C MET A 268 18.61 -14.97 -12.24
N HIS A 269 19.91 -15.22 -12.43
CA HIS A 269 20.77 -14.57 -13.41
C HIS A 269 21.55 -15.63 -14.23
N GLY A 270 20.82 -16.41 -15.03
CA GLY A 270 21.37 -17.55 -15.73
C GLY A 270 21.69 -18.71 -14.78
N LYS A 271 22.99 -18.96 -14.49
CA LYS A 271 23.41 -19.95 -13.50
C LYS A 271 23.55 -19.41 -12.09
N ASP A 272 23.59 -18.12 -11.96
CA ASP A 272 23.80 -17.43 -10.69
C ASP A 272 22.46 -17.04 -10.06
N VAL A 273 22.41 -17.06 -8.73
CA VAL A 273 21.23 -16.69 -7.97
C VAL A 273 21.62 -15.67 -6.90
N ILE A 274 20.91 -14.53 -6.86
CA ILE A 274 20.98 -13.59 -5.75
C ILE A 274 19.84 -13.96 -4.79
N VAL A 275 20.18 -14.29 -3.55
CA VAL A 275 19.22 -14.56 -2.49
C VAL A 275 19.06 -13.29 -1.67
N GLU A 276 17.83 -12.82 -1.55
CA GLU A 276 17.52 -11.62 -0.77
C GLU A 276 16.49 -11.93 0.30
N GLU A 277 16.69 -11.40 1.50
CA GLU A 277 15.76 -11.39 2.61
C GLU A 277 15.29 -9.96 2.86
N PHE A 278 13.99 -9.72 2.90
CA PHE A 278 13.46 -8.43 3.32
C PHE A 278 13.49 -8.34 4.85
N ILE A 279 14.28 -7.42 5.39
CA ILE A 279 14.45 -7.25 6.85
C ILE A 279 13.63 -6.09 7.41
N ASP A 280 13.28 -5.10 6.59
CA ASP A 280 12.27 -4.09 6.91
C ASP A 280 11.43 -3.74 5.68
N TRP A 281 10.17 -3.46 5.93
CA TRP A 281 9.16 -3.26 4.90
C TRP A 281 8.20 -2.18 5.34
N ARG A 282 8.29 -1.02 4.71
CA ARG A 282 7.46 0.16 4.98
C ARG A 282 6.81 0.61 3.68
N PRO A 283 5.59 0.16 3.38
CA PRO A 283 4.94 0.43 2.11
C PRO A 283 4.94 1.91 1.76
N HIS A 284 5.39 2.19 0.52
CA HIS A 284 5.54 3.51 -0.08
C HIS A 284 6.58 4.46 0.58
N ASP A 285 7.29 3.99 1.61
CA ASP A 285 8.34 4.73 2.31
C ASP A 285 9.74 4.16 1.99
N TYR A 286 9.99 2.90 2.41
CA TYR A 286 11.22 2.21 2.06
C TYR A 286 11.13 0.69 2.23
N ILE A 287 12.08 0.00 1.62
CA ILE A 287 12.32 -1.42 1.81
C ILE A 287 13.79 -1.66 2.07
N THR A 288 14.11 -2.43 3.10
CA THR A 288 15.49 -2.85 3.39
C THR A 288 15.63 -4.35 3.19
N ARG A 289 16.65 -4.72 2.43
CA ARG A 289 16.97 -6.13 2.11
C ARG A 289 18.40 -6.44 2.49
N ARG A 290 18.59 -7.69 2.87
CA ARG A 290 19.90 -8.34 3.00
C ARG A 290 20.06 -9.25 1.79
N ALA A 291 21.06 -8.98 0.96
CA ALA A 291 21.30 -9.74 -0.28
C ALA A 291 22.62 -10.50 -0.20
N GLN A 292 22.58 -11.79 -0.48
CA GLN A 292 23.77 -12.60 -0.73
C GLN A 292 24.04 -12.61 -2.23
N ILE A 293 25.20 -12.07 -2.62
CA ILE A 293 25.54 -11.85 -4.02
C ILE A 293 26.27 -13.06 -4.56
N PHE A 294 25.58 -13.85 -5.41
CA PHE A 294 26.10 -15.05 -6.06
C PHE A 294 26.86 -15.97 -5.07
N ASP A 295 27.78 -16.77 -5.59
CA ASP A 295 28.65 -17.64 -4.78
C ASP A 295 29.84 -16.92 -4.12
N THR A 296 29.81 -15.57 -4.08
CA THR A 296 30.92 -14.78 -3.50
C THR A 296 30.95 -14.86 -1.97
N GLY A 297 29.86 -15.27 -1.34
CA GLY A 297 29.65 -15.22 0.11
C GLY A 297 29.47 -13.80 0.65
N LEU A 298 29.53 -12.75 -0.20
CA LEU A 298 29.32 -11.39 0.22
C LEU A 298 27.84 -11.14 0.54
N VAL A 299 27.56 -10.66 1.75
CA VAL A 299 26.24 -10.25 2.18
C VAL A 299 26.19 -8.74 2.26
N MET A 300 25.24 -8.13 1.55
CA MET A 300 25.05 -6.68 1.54
C MET A 300 23.65 -6.33 2.10
N THR A 301 23.61 -5.28 2.93
CA THR A 301 22.34 -4.68 3.35
C THR A 301 22.10 -3.41 2.53
N MET A 302 20.93 -3.32 1.94
CA MET A 302 20.55 -2.19 1.09
C MET A 302 19.15 -1.69 1.45
N THR A 303 18.99 -0.38 1.54
CA THR A 303 17.69 0.29 1.66
C THR A 303 17.35 0.99 0.36
N HIS A 304 16.15 0.74 -0.16
CA HIS A 304 15.56 1.52 -1.26
C HIS A 304 14.54 2.46 -0.61
N ALA A 305 14.93 3.70 -0.41
CA ALA A 305 14.08 4.73 0.18
C ALA A 305 13.38 5.52 -0.94
N LEU A 306 12.08 5.72 -0.79
CA LEU A 306 11.25 6.43 -1.75
C LEU A 306 10.88 7.80 -1.19
N SER A 307 10.98 8.81 -2.03
CA SER A 307 10.52 10.17 -1.73
C SER A 307 9.84 10.77 -2.95
N ASP A 308 9.14 11.89 -2.76
CA ASP A 308 8.51 12.58 -3.88
C ASP A 308 9.58 13.12 -4.83
N GLY A 309 9.44 12.78 -6.08
CA GLY A 309 10.25 13.25 -7.19
C GLY A 309 9.63 14.49 -7.86
N ARG A 310 10.17 14.86 -9.01
CA ARG A 310 9.64 15.97 -9.82
C ARG A 310 8.38 15.53 -10.55
N ASP A 311 7.47 16.48 -10.77
CA ASP A 311 6.27 16.30 -11.61
C ASP A 311 5.40 15.09 -11.21
N GLY A 312 5.28 14.82 -9.90
CA GLY A 312 4.52 13.68 -9.36
C GLY A 312 5.22 12.32 -9.50
N GLY A 313 6.49 12.31 -9.90
CA GLY A 313 7.32 11.11 -9.94
C GLY A 313 7.87 10.71 -8.58
N THR A 314 8.74 9.71 -8.59
CA THR A 314 9.40 9.18 -7.39
C THR A 314 10.91 9.29 -7.49
N ARG A 315 11.55 9.71 -6.41
CA ARG A 315 12.99 9.57 -6.22
C ARG A 315 13.27 8.32 -5.37
N ILE A 316 14.15 7.47 -5.85
CA ILE A 316 14.63 6.28 -5.15
C ILE A 316 16.09 6.51 -4.76
N ASP A 317 16.38 6.52 -3.46
CA ASP A 317 17.74 6.49 -2.94
C ASP A 317 18.08 5.06 -2.50
N ILE A 318 18.98 4.41 -3.23
CA ILE A 318 19.51 3.09 -2.93
C ILE A 318 20.75 3.27 -2.06
N ARG A 319 20.62 3.01 -0.78
CA ARG A 319 21.67 3.15 0.22
C ARG A 319 22.25 1.79 0.55
N VAL A 320 23.54 1.60 0.34
CA VAL A 320 24.25 0.35 0.65
C VAL A 320 25.02 0.52 1.94
N ALA A 321 24.78 -0.35 2.91
CA ALA A 321 25.49 -0.31 4.18
C ALA A 321 26.98 -0.59 4.00
N LYS A 322 27.78 -0.12 4.95
CA LYS A 322 29.20 -0.46 5.02
C LYS A 322 29.35 -1.97 5.24
N PRO A 323 30.10 -2.70 4.39
CA PRO A 323 30.32 -4.11 4.60
C PRO A 323 31.23 -4.35 5.83
N ALA A 324 31.27 -5.60 6.30
CA ALA A 324 32.25 -6.00 7.30
C ALA A 324 33.68 -5.76 6.79
N ALA A 325 34.62 -5.53 7.71
CA ALA A 325 36.00 -5.21 7.35
C ALA A 325 36.64 -6.30 6.47
N GLU A 326 36.33 -7.58 6.73
CA GLU A 326 36.78 -8.74 5.99
C GLU A 326 36.19 -8.83 4.56
N ASP A 327 35.06 -8.15 4.33
CA ASP A 327 34.36 -8.16 3.04
C ASP A 327 34.66 -6.92 2.18
N MET A 328 35.43 -5.97 2.68
CA MET A 328 35.65 -4.70 2.03
C MET A 328 36.32 -4.85 0.64
N GLU A 329 37.30 -5.73 0.49
CA GLU A 329 37.95 -5.96 -0.81
C GLU A 329 36.97 -6.54 -1.84
N ARG A 330 36.14 -7.51 -1.43
CA ARG A 330 35.09 -8.07 -2.29
C ARG A 330 34.06 -7.04 -2.67
N PHE A 331 33.67 -6.18 -1.71
CA PHE A 331 32.73 -5.10 -1.96
C PHE A 331 33.28 -4.10 -3.00
N ILE A 332 34.53 -3.66 -2.84
CA ILE A 332 35.19 -2.75 -3.79
C ILE A 332 35.24 -3.37 -5.20
N ALA A 333 35.53 -4.65 -5.31
CA ALA A 333 35.57 -5.36 -6.59
C ALA A 333 34.17 -5.42 -7.26
N LEU A 334 33.09 -5.43 -6.49
CA LEU A 334 31.70 -5.45 -6.98
C LEU A 334 31.11 -4.07 -7.23
N THR A 335 31.69 -3.00 -6.71
CA THR A 335 31.19 -1.64 -6.86
C THR A 335 30.90 -1.25 -8.31
N PRO A 336 31.78 -1.51 -9.31
CA PRO A 336 31.48 -1.18 -10.71
C PRO A 336 30.26 -1.92 -11.27
N LEU A 337 30.01 -3.16 -10.80
CA LEU A 337 28.84 -3.94 -11.19
C LEU A 337 27.56 -3.37 -10.53
N LEU A 338 27.65 -2.92 -9.29
CA LEU A 338 26.55 -2.25 -8.60
C LEU A 338 26.21 -0.93 -9.27
N GLU A 339 27.21 -0.13 -9.60
CA GLU A 339 27.01 1.12 -10.34
C GLU A 339 26.32 0.87 -11.69
N GLN A 340 26.75 -0.15 -12.43
CA GLN A 340 26.14 -0.51 -13.70
C GLN A 340 24.70 -1.02 -13.54
N ARG A 341 24.39 -1.74 -12.46
CA ARG A 341 23.06 -2.30 -12.20
C ARG A 341 22.11 -1.28 -11.57
N CYS A 342 22.62 -0.35 -10.78
CA CYS A 342 21.86 0.75 -10.16
C CYS A 342 21.85 2.01 -11.04
N ALA A 343 22.67 2.06 -12.11
CA ALA A 343 22.59 3.16 -13.07
C ALA A 343 21.19 3.16 -13.72
N PRO A 344 20.58 4.33 -13.90
CA PRO A 344 19.26 4.43 -14.49
C PRO A 344 19.30 3.86 -15.91
N GLN A 345 18.82 2.63 -16.07
CA GLN A 345 18.47 2.13 -17.38
C GLN A 345 17.18 2.86 -17.78
N ALA A 346 17.33 4.06 -18.32
CA ALA A 346 16.27 4.99 -18.73
C ALA A 346 15.26 4.42 -19.74
N LYS A 347 15.29 3.13 -20.00
CA LYS A 347 14.40 2.41 -20.92
C LYS A 347 13.41 1.47 -20.25
N CYS A 348 13.46 1.29 -18.93
CA CYS A 348 12.63 0.30 -18.21
C CYS A 348 11.62 0.92 -17.23
N TRP A 349 11.60 2.26 -17.11
CA TRP A 349 10.70 2.99 -16.20
C TRP A 349 9.73 3.90 -16.95
#